data_174832b44c824e1ab58fb213cd5ef122
#
_entry.id   174832b44c824e1ab58fb213cd5ef122
#
_cell.length_a   1.000
_cell.length_b   1.000
_cell.length_c   1.000
_cell.angle_alpha   90.00
_cell.angle_beta   90.00
_cell.angle_gamma   90.00
#
_symmetry.space_group_name_H-M   'P 1'
#
loop_
_entity.id
_entity.type
_entity.pdbx_description
1 polymer ?
#
loop_
_entity_poly.entity_id
_entity_poly.type
_entity_poly.pdbx_seq_one_letter_code
_entity_poly.pdbx_strand_id
1 'polypeptide(L)'
;SPFKGLCGAGVAFKLCAALDGCPPEEMLDYCGDLAAVGTVADVMPLTGENRTLVRSGLHQLQNTDRPGLEALLEEVGLTGKPVTAENVSYAIAPRINAAGRMDSAVTALQLVLCEDPDRAEELARKLNEINARRQEIELQIFNAAQELLEQEPERLEDRVMLLWGRDWHPGVIGIVASRLVERTGRPVIVVTVDEHGECKGSGRSVQGFNLHDCIGSCADLLIRYGGHAMAAGLSVREEDLQTLR
;
A
#
# COMPACT_ATOMS: atom_id res chain seq x y z
N SER A 1 -3.03 -24.98 -0.70
CA SER A 1 -4.08 -24.81 0.31
C SER A 1 -5.46 -24.78 -0.34
N PRO A 2 -6.48 -25.40 0.24
CA PRO A 2 -7.87 -25.24 -0.20
C PRO A 2 -8.37 -23.80 0.01
N PHE A 3 -7.82 -23.10 1.00
CA PHE A 3 -8.11 -21.69 1.27
C PHE A 3 -7.42 -20.78 0.25
N LYS A 4 -8.19 -20.03 -0.52
CA LYS A 4 -7.72 -19.18 -1.63
C LYS A 4 -7.56 -17.71 -1.24
N GLY A 5 -7.88 -17.35 -0.01
CA GLY A 5 -7.85 -15.97 0.49
C GLY A 5 -6.54 -15.55 1.13
N LEU A 6 -5.42 -16.23 0.86
CA LEU A 6 -4.10 -15.84 1.38
C LEU A 6 -3.52 -14.68 0.56
N CYS A 7 -2.87 -13.72 1.22
CA CYS A 7 -1.99 -12.74 0.58
C CYS A 7 -0.64 -13.37 0.20
N GLY A 8 0.22 -12.61 -0.47
CA GLY A 8 1.57 -13.06 -0.85
C GLY A 8 2.39 -13.58 0.33
N ALA A 9 2.37 -12.89 1.48
CA ALA A 9 3.06 -13.32 2.69
C ALA A 9 2.49 -14.64 3.24
N GLY A 10 1.16 -14.81 3.22
CA GLY A 10 0.51 -16.05 3.62
C GLY A 10 0.82 -17.24 2.69
N VAL A 11 0.97 -16.98 1.38
CA VAL A 11 1.42 -17.99 0.42
C VAL A 11 2.89 -18.37 0.67
N ALA A 12 3.76 -17.37 0.91
CA ALA A 12 5.17 -17.60 1.26
C ALA A 12 5.30 -18.43 2.53
N PHE A 13 4.52 -18.10 3.57
CA PHE A 13 4.43 -18.89 4.81
C PHE A 13 4.11 -20.37 4.54
N LYS A 14 3.12 -20.66 3.69
CA LYS A 14 2.77 -22.04 3.32
C LYS A 14 3.87 -22.73 2.50
N LEU A 15 4.58 -21.98 1.66
CA LEU A 15 5.69 -22.50 0.89
C LEU A 15 6.86 -22.88 1.81
N CYS A 16 7.21 -22.03 2.79
CA CYS A 16 8.24 -22.34 3.77
C CYS A 16 7.91 -23.62 4.56
N ALA A 17 6.69 -23.74 5.09
CA ALA A 17 6.26 -24.95 5.78
C ALA A 17 6.38 -26.22 4.90
N ALA A 18 6.06 -26.11 3.62
CA ALA A 18 6.15 -27.23 2.69
C ALA A 18 7.61 -27.61 2.35
N LEU A 19 8.51 -26.63 2.26
CA LEU A 19 9.94 -26.84 1.97
C LEU A 19 10.66 -27.47 3.18
N ASP A 20 10.33 -27.01 4.38
CA ASP A 20 10.90 -27.54 5.62
C ASP A 20 10.28 -28.89 6.03
N GLY A 21 9.17 -29.29 5.39
CA GLY A 21 8.44 -30.50 5.72
C GLY A 21 7.78 -30.48 7.09
N CYS A 22 7.58 -29.28 7.68
CA CYS A 22 6.94 -29.10 8.99
C CYS A 22 5.45 -28.74 8.84
N PRO A 23 4.63 -29.08 9.85
CA PRO A 23 3.24 -28.63 9.89
C PRO A 23 3.17 -27.08 9.97
N PRO A 24 2.11 -26.46 9.39
CA PRO A 24 1.94 -25.01 9.46
C PRO A 24 1.94 -24.43 10.88
N GLU A 25 1.53 -25.22 11.88
CA GLU A 25 1.52 -24.83 13.29
C GLU A 25 2.94 -24.59 13.82
N GLU A 26 3.91 -25.42 13.43
CA GLU A 26 5.33 -25.23 13.78
C GLU A 26 5.93 -24.02 13.04
N MET A 27 5.54 -23.81 11.77
CA MET A 27 6.01 -22.65 11.00
C MET A 27 5.51 -21.31 11.58
N LEU A 28 4.40 -21.30 12.31
CA LEU A 28 3.93 -20.10 13.01
C LEU A 28 4.98 -19.56 14.00
N ASP A 29 5.70 -20.43 14.69
CA ASP A 29 6.72 -20.03 15.66
C ASP A 29 7.93 -19.35 15.00
N TYR A 30 8.16 -19.63 13.71
CA TYR A 30 9.28 -19.05 12.96
C TYR A 30 8.95 -17.75 12.23
N CYS A 31 7.78 -17.61 11.64
CA CYS A 31 7.45 -16.47 10.79
C CYS A 31 5.96 -16.06 10.82
N GLY A 32 5.25 -16.44 11.88
CA GLY A 32 3.85 -16.06 12.07
C GLY A 32 3.66 -14.55 12.20
N ASP A 33 4.60 -13.87 12.86
CA ASP A 33 4.66 -12.41 12.97
C ASP A 33 4.68 -11.72 11.61
N LEU A 34 5.58 -12.15 10.72
CA LEU A 34 5.71 -11.61 9.35
C LEU A 34 4.46 -11.92 8.51
N ALA A 35 3.94 -13.15 8.63
CA ALA A 35 2.72 -13.55 7.92
C ALA A 35 1.50 -12.73 8.39
N ALA A 36 1.41 -12.42 9.69
CA ALA A 36 0.36 -11.58 10.24
C ALA A 36 0.48 -10.12 9.73
N VAL A 37 1.68 -9.54 9.82
CA VAL A 37 1.93 -8.18 9.30
C VAL A 37 1.55 -8.08 7.83
N GLY A 38 2.00 -9.02 6.98
CA GLY A 38 1.68 -9.03 5.56
C GLY A 38 0.19 -9.24 5.30
N THR A 39 -0.49 -10.12 6.04
CA THR A 39 -1.93 -10.38 5.87
C THR A 39 -2.78 -9.15 6.22
N VAL A 40 -2.42 -8.44 7.30
CA VAL A 40 -3.11 -7.21 7.72
C VAL A 40 -2.79 -6.05 6.78
N ALA A 41 -1.52 -5.90 6.38
CA ALA A 41 -1.09 -4.84 5.47
C ALA A 41 -1.76 -4.91 4.09
N ASP A 42 -2.07 -6.11 3.62
CA ASP A 42 -2.76 -6.37 2.34
C ASP A 42 -4.30 -6.37 2.48
N VAL A 43 -4.80 -5.97 3.66
CA VAL A 43 -6.23 -5.83 3.96
C VAL A 43 -7.04 -7.10 3.65
N MET A 44 -6.43 -8.27 3.90
CA MET A 44 -7.09 -9.54 3.63
C MET A 44 -8.24 -9.80 4.60
N PRO A 45 -9.35 -10.41 4.15
CA PRO A 45 -10.43 -10.83 5.05
C PRO A 45 -9.92 -11.74 6.16
N LEU A 46 -10.14 -11.36 7.43
CA LEU A 46 -9.69 -12.10 8.61
C LEU A 46 -10.64 -13.28 8.94
N THR A 47 -10.82 -14.15 7.96
CA THR A 47 -11.62 -15.38 8.04
C THR A 47 -10.75 -16.61 7.75
N GLY A 48 -11.22 -17.81 8.13
CA GLY A 48 -10.49 -19.06 7.88
C GLY A 48 -9.04 -19.02 8.36
N GLU A 49 -8.11 -19.40 7.50
CA GLU A 49 -6.67 -19.47 7.83
C GLU A 49 -6.08 -18.09 8.17
N ASN A 50 -6.52 -17.00 7.51
CA ASN A 50 -6.04 -15.65 7.81
C ASN A 50 -6.31 -15.26 9.26
N ARG A 51 -7.47 -15.63 9.81
CA ARG A 51 -7.80 -15.36 11.21
C ARG A 51 -6.82 -16.04 12.17
N THR A 52 -6.46 -17.28 11.88
CA THR A 52 -5.49 -18.04 12.70
C THR A 52 -4.10 -17.43 12.58
N LEU A 53 -3.62 -17.18 11.36
CA LEU A 53 -2.33 -16.55 11.10
C LEU A 53 -2.20 -15.21 11.83
N VAL A 54 -3.18 -14.34 11.67
CA VAL A 54 -3.14 -12.99 12.28
C VAL A 54 -3.23 -13.07 13.80
N ARG A 55 -4.11 -13.91 14.37
CA ARG A 55 -4.23 -14.05 15.82
C ARG A 55 -2.93 -14.54 16.48
N SER A 56 -2.33 -15.58 15.92
CA SER A 56 -1.09 -16.15 16.45
C SER A 56 0.10 -15.22 16.20
N GLY A 57 0.20 -14.67 14.99
CA GLY A 57 1.30 -13.80 14.63
C GLY A 57 1.29 -12.45 15.35
N LEU A 58 0.12 -11.89 15.71
CA LEU A 58 0.06 -10.68 16.54
C LEU A 58 0.57 -10.95 17.97
N HIS A 59 0.27 -12.14 18.52
CA HIS A 59 0.82 -12.53 19.82
C HIS A 59 2.34 -12.71 19.76
N GLN A 60 2.85 -13.29 18.69
CA GLN A 60 4.29 -13.42 18.45
C GLN A 60 4.94 -12.05 18.23
N LEU A 61 4.35 -11.19 17.41
CA LEU A 61 4.84 -9.84 17.14
C LEU A 61 4.97 -9.00 18.41
N GLN A 62 4.04 -9.13 19.35
CA GLN A 62 4.08 -8.43 20.63
C GLN A 62 5.30 -8.83 21.48
N ASN A 63 5.78 -10.07 21.33
CA ASN A 63 6.90 -10.65 22.06
C ASN A 63 8.00 -11.09 21.09
N THR A 64 8.20 -10.34 20.03
CA THR A 64 9.16 -10.70 18.98
C THR A 64 10.59 -10.67 19.53
N ASP A 65 11.38 -11.62 19.09
CA ASP A 65 12.83 -11.70 19.30
C ASP A 65 13.63 -11.19 18.08
N ARG A 66 12.93 -10.66 17.06
CA ARG A 66 13.54 -10.07 15.88
C ARG A 66 13.92 -8.62 16.17
N PRO A 67 15.23 -8.26 16.19
CA PRO A 67 15.66 -6.90 16.51
C PRO A 67 15.00 -5.85 15.62
N GLY A 68 14.80 -6.15 14.33
CA GLY A 68 14.16 -5.21 13.40
C GLY A 68 12.68 -4.92 13.70
N LEU A 69 11.91 -5.93 14.12
CA LEU A 69 10.51 -5.72 14.51
C LEU A 69 10.40 -5.09 15.89
N GLU A 70 11.28 -5.46 16.83
CA GLU A 70 11.38 -4.83 18.14
C GLU A 70 11.66 -3.33 18.02
N ALA A 71 12.69 -2.94 17.27
CA ALA A 71 13.02 -1.55 17.00
C ALA A 71 11.86 -0.79 16.32
N LEU A 72 11.11 -1.45 15.41
CA LEU A 72 9.96 -0.83 14.77
C LEU A 72 8.79 -0.63 15.75
N LEU A 73 8.56 -1.58 16.67
CA LEU A 73 7.57 -1.44 17.74
C LEU A 73 7.93 -0.31 18.71
N GLU A 74 9.20 -0.16 19.03
CA GLU A 74 9.71 0.95 19.85
C GLU A 74 9.48 2.30 19.16
N GLU A 75 9.89 2.42 17.89
CA GLU A 75 9.74 3.64 17.09
C GLU A 75 8.27 4.11 16.99
N VAL A 76 7.32 3.17 17.03
CA VAL A 76 5.87 3.50 17.01
C VAL A 76 5.24 3.57 18.41
N GLY A 77 6.02 3.43 19.47
CA GLY A 77 5.56 3.52 20.86
C GLY A 77 4.68 2.37 21.32
N LEU A 78 4.89 1.17 20.79
CA LEU A 78 4.13 -0.06 21.10
C LEU A 78 4.89 -1.04 22.02
N THR A 79 6.13 -0.75 22.42
CA THR A 79 6.89 -1.61 23.35
C THR A 79 6.12 -1.84 24.64
N GLY A 80 5.97 -3.12 25.01
CA GLY A 80 5.24 -3.53 26.22
C GLY A 80 3.72 -3.33 26.18
N LYS A 81 3.15 -2.98 25.02
CA LYS A 81 1.70 -2.82 24.83
C LYS A 81 1.13 -3.95 23.99
N PRO A 82 -0.17 -4.29 24.15
CA PRO A 82 -0.83 -5.21 23.24
C PRO A 82 -0.78 -4.71 21.79
N VAL A 83 -0.31 -5.57 20.88
CA VAL A 83 -0.27 -5.26 19.43
C VAL A 83 -1.55 -5.80 18.79
N THR A 84 -2.29 -4.91 18.14
CA THR A 84 -3.55 -5.21 17.46
C THR A 84 -3.41 -5.15 15.95
N ALA A 85 -4.38 -5.70 15.21
CA ALA A 85 -4.43 -5.54 13.76
C ALA A 85 -4.52 -4.06 13.34
N GLU A 86 -5.18 -3.22 14.14
CA GLU A 86 -5.25 -1.77 13.94
C GLU A 86 -3.84 -1.12 14.04
N ASN A 87 -3.04 -1.51 15.05
CA ASN A 87 -1.66 -1.04 15.17
C ASN A 87 -0.82 -1.45 13.94
N VAL A 88 -1.01 -2.67 13.44
CA VAL A 88 -0.33 -3.11 12.22
C VAL A 88 -0.77 -2.26 11.03
N SER A 89 -2.08 -2.06 10.84
CA SER A 89 -2.63 -1.31 9.71
C SER A 89 -2.19 0.15 9.67
N TYR A 90 -2.15 0.83 10.82
CA TYR A 90 -1.98 2.29 10.89
C TYR A 90 -0.61 2.74 11.40
N ALA A 91 0.15 1.87 12.08
CA ALA A 91 1.46 2.22 12.60
C ALA A 91 2.60 1.44 11.93
N ILE A 92 2.52 0.11 11.84
CA ILE A 92 3.62 -0.74 11.38
C ILE A 92 3.68 -0.81 9.85
N ALA A 93 2.61 -1.29 9.21
CA ALA A 93 2.56 -1.51 7.77
C ALA A 93 2.81 -0.23 6.93
N PRO A 94 2.32 0.97 7.30
CA PRO A 94 2.61 2.18 6.54
C PRO A 94 4.10 2.52 6.44
N ARG A 95 4.90 2.26 7.49
CA ARG A 95 6.34 2.50 7.50
C ARG A 95 7.09 1.54 6.58
N ILE A 96 6.74 0.26 6.64
CA ILE A 96 7.27 -0.76 5.74
C ILE A 96 6.92 -0.44 4.28
N ASN A 97 5.66 -0.12 4.01
CA ASN A 97 5.17 0.19 2.67
C ASN A 97 5.74 1.49 2.11
N ALA A 98 6.02 2.49 2.95
CA ALA A 98 6.58 3.77 2.52
C ALA A 98 7.94 3.62 1.83
N ALA A 99 8.79 2.68 2.26
CA ALA A 99 10.07 2.42 1.63
C ALA A 99 9.92 2.13 0.12
N GLY A 100 9.05 1.18 -0.25
CA GLY A 100 8.82 0.82 -1.65
C GLY A 100 8.06 1.87 -2.48
N ARG A 101 7.41 2.83 -1.82
CA ARG A 101 6.71 3.93 -2.51
C ARG A 101 7.61 5.12 -2.79
N MET A 102 8.53 5.43 -1.87
CA MET A 102 9.32 6.65 -1.88
C MET A 102 10.74 6.44 -2.42
N ASP A 103 11.28 5.24 -2.25
CA ASP A 103 12.66 4.92 -2.62
C ASP A 103 12.76 3.44 -2.98
N SER A 104 13.27 2.61 -2.06
CA SER A 104 13.51 1.19 -2.28
C SER A 104 12.98 0.34 -1.12
N ALA A 105 12.21 -0.69 -1.45
CA ALA A 105 11.76 -1.69 -0.49
C ALA A 105 12.91 -2.43 0.23
N VAL A 106 14.14 -2.31 -0.28
CA VAL A 106 15.33 -2.93 0.31
C VAL A 106 15.56 -2.46 1.76
N THR A 107 15.29 -1.20 2.08
CA THR A 107 15.42 -0.69 3.46
C THR A 107 14.50 -1.43 4.43
N ALA A 108 13.26 -1.67 4.03
CA ALA A 108 12.31 -2.44 4.85
C ALA A 108 12.71 -3.91 4.96
N LEU A 109 13.22 -4.51 3.88
CA LEU A 109 13.74 -5.88 3.90
C LEU A 109 14.96 -5.99 4.84
N GLN A 110 15.88 -5.03 4.77
CA GLN A 110 17.05 -4.98 5.66
C GLN A 110 16.64 -4.90 7.13
N LEU A 111 15.60 -4.12 7.47
CA LEU A 111 15.09 -4.06 8.83
C LEU A 111 14.57 -5.43 9.30
N VAL A 112 13.72 -6.06 8.50
CA VAL A 112 13.10 -7.36 8.86
C VAL A 112 14.14 -8.47 9.03
N LEU A 113 15.24 -8.42 8.28
CA LEU A 113 16.34 -9.40 8.33
C LEU A 113 17.48 -8.99 9.28
N CYS A 114 17.37 -7.85 9.97
CA CYS A 114 18.43 -7.34 10.81
C CYS A 114 18.55 -8.16 12.10
N GLU A 115 19.78 -8.62 12.41
CA GLU A 115 20.10 -9.35 13.63
C GLU A 115 20.87 -8.45 14.64
N ASP A 116 21.31 -7.27 14.21
CA ASP A 116 22.05 -6.30 15.02
C ASP A 116 21.07 -5.24 15.58
N PRO A 117 20.88 -5.14 16.91
CA PRO A 117 19.94 -4.21 17.51
C PRO A 117 20.23 -2.73 17.19
N ASP A 118 21.50 -2.30 17.24
CA ASP A 118 21.88 -0.90 16.97
C ASP A 118 21.55 -0.53 15.52
N ARG A 119 21.81 -1.45 14.60
CA ARG A 119 21.48 -1.29 13.19
C ARG A 119 19.98 -1.33 12.94
N ALA A 120 19.23 -2.14 13.68
CA ALA A 120 17.79 -2.22 13.60
C ALA A 120 17.14 -0.88 14.01
N GLU A 121 17.61 -0.24 15.07
CA GLU A 121 17.13 1.10 15.49
C GLU A 121 17.35 2.14 14.40
N GLU A 122 18.54 2.17 13.77
CA GLU A 122 18.83 3.09 12.66
C GLU A 122 17.86 2.88 11.48
N LEU A 123 17.61 1.63 11.12
CA LEU A 123 16.71 1.28 10.01
C LEU A 123 15.25 1.60 10.33
N ALA A 124 14.80 1.36 11.57
CA ALA A 124 13.44 1.68 12.01
C ALA A 124 13.20 3.20 11.97
N ARG A 125 14.16 4.00 12.48
CA ARG A 125 14.13 5.46 12.41
C ARG A 125 14.09 5.95 10.96
N LYS A 126 14.92 5.39 10.10
CA LYS A 126 14.92 5.73 8.67
C LYS A 126 13.56 5.44 8.00
N LEU A 127 12.92 4.30 8.30
CA LEU A 127 11.59 3.99 7.79
C LEU A 127 10.52 4.96 8.31
N ASN A 128 10.64 5.40 9.56
CA ASN A 128 9.75 6.41 10.13
C ASN A 128 9.89 7.76 9.40
N GLU A 129 11.11 8.20 9.12
CA GLU A 129 11.40 9.43 8.36
C GLU A 129 10.82 9.33 6.92
N ILE A 130 11.04 8.21 6.24
CA ILE A 130 10.50 7.96 4.90
C ILE A 130 8.95 8.02 4.92
N ASN A 131 8.33 7.42 5.93
CA ASN A 131 6.87 7.46 6.07
C ASN A 131 6.35 8.87 6.39
N ALA A 132 7.04 9.65 7.22
CA ALA A 132 6.68 11.04 7.49
C ALA A 132 6.74 11.89 6.20
N ARG A 133 7.80 11.73 5.41
CA ARG A 133 7.92 12.40 4.11
C ARG A 133 6.81 11.98 3.13
N ARG A 134 6.48 10.69 3.09
CA ARG A 134 5.37 10.21 2.27
C ARG A 134 4.04 10.86 2.67
N GLN A 135 3.77 11.00 3.99
CA GLN A 135 2.56 11.66 4.50
C GLN A 135 2.50 13.16 4.13
N GLU A 136 3.64 13.84 4.20
CA GLU A 136 3.73 15.25 3.79
C GLU A 136 3.40 15.42 2.29
N ILE A 137 4.02 14.61 1.44
CA ILE A 137 3.75 14.64 -0.01
C ILE A 137 2.30 14.26 -0.31
N GLU A 138 1.75 13.27 0.38
CA GLU A 138 0.33 12.89 0.25
C GLU A 138 -0.58 14.07 0.55
N LEU A 139 -0.32 14.81 1.64
CA LEU A 139 -1.12 15.96 2.01
C LEU A 139 -1.00 17.09 0.99
N GLN A 140 0.19 17.35 0.49
CA GLN A 140 0.43 18.37 -0.55
C GLN A 140 -0.36 18.05 -1.83
N ILE A 141 -0.26 16.82 -2.34
CA ILE A 141 -0.98 16.39 -3.55
C ILE A 141 -2.50 16.41 -3.31
N PHE A 142 -2.96 15.96 -2.13
CA PHE A 142 -4.37 15.96 -1.79
C PHE A 142 -4.95 17.38 -1.76
N ASN A 143 -4.25 18.34 -1.15
CA ASN A 143 -4.67 19.74 -1.11
C ASN A 143 -4.70 20.34 -2.52
N ALA A 144 -3.66 20.12 -3.34
CA ALA A 144 -3.63 20.58 -4.72
C ALA A 144 -4.79 19.98 -5.55
N ALA A 145 -5.12 18.70 -5.35
CA ALA A 145 -6.27 18.08 -6.01
C ALA A 145 -7.61 18.69 -5.55
N GLN A 146 -7.72 19.10 -4.28
CA GLN A 146 -8.91 19.79 -3.78
C GLN A 146 -9.05 21.20 -4.37
N GLU A 147 -7.95 21.94 -4.45
CA GLU A 147 -7.93 23.27 -5.08
C GLU A 147 -8.36 23.20 -6.56
N LEU A 148 -7.94 22.15 -7.29
CA LEU A 148 -8.42 21.90 -8.65
C LEU A 148 -9.93 21.65 -8.70
N LEU A 149 -10.48 20.90 -7.76
CA LEU A 149 -11.93 20.65 -7.68
C LEU A 149 -12.73 21.90 -7.28
N GLU A 150 -12.13 22.82 -6.54
CA GLU A 150 -12.75 24.11 -6.20
C GLU A 150 -12.73 25.09 -7.40
N GLN A 151 -11.67 25.05 -8.21
CA GLN A 151 -11.53 25.86 -9.42
C GLN A 151 -12.36 25.33 -10.59
N GLU A 152 -12.51 24.00 -10.69
CA GLU A 152 -13.24 23.30 -11.75
C GLU A 152 -14.30 22.37 -11.14
N PRO A 153 -15.38 22.91 -10.51
CA PRO A 153 -16.37 22.12 -9.80
C PRO A 153 -17.15 21.16 -10.71
N GLU A 154 -17.17 21.39 -12.01
CA GLU A 154 -17.77 20.47 -12.99
C GLU A 154 -17.07 19.09 -13.01
N ARG A 155 -15.83 18.96 -12.55
CA ARG A 155 -15.15 17.66 -12.40
C ARG A 155 -15.86 16.75 -11.38
N LEU A 156 -16.58 17.31 -10.44
CA LEU A 156 -17.40 16.54 -9.49
C LEU A 156 -18.60 15.85 -10.15
N GLU A 157 -18.99 16.28 -11.34
CA GLU A 157 -20.06 15.66 -12.13
C GLU A 157 -19.56 14.53 -13.04
N ASP A 158 -18.25 14.43 -13.27
CA ASP A 158 -17.66 13.39 -14.10
C ASP A 158 -17.94 12.00 -13.49
N ARG A 159 -18.22 11.01 -14.35
CA ARG A 159 -18.44 9.62 -13.89
C ARG A 159 -17.20 8.99 -13.29
N VAL A 160 -16.03 9.34 -13.83
CA VAL A 160 -14.70 9.03 -13.31
C VAL A 160 -13.95 10.34 -13.21
N MET A 161 -13.57 10.76 -12.01
CA MET A 161 -12.81 11.99 -11.86
C MET A 161 -11.36 11.77 -12.30
N LEU A 162 -10.93 12.51 -13.32
CA LEU A 162 -9.55 12.55 -13.77
C LEU A 162 -8.91 13.86 -13.30
N LEU A 163 -7.93 13.75 -12.39
CA LEU A 163 -7.19 14.88 -11.84
C LEU A 163 -5.71 14.74 -12.17
N TRP A 164 -5.08 15.82 -12.59
CA TRP A 164 -3.65 15.79 -12.90
C TRP A 164 -2.91 17.02 -12.40
N GLY A 165 -1.63 16.83 -12.10
CA GLY A 165 -0.73 17.90 -11.70
C GLY A 165 0.71 17.56 -12.05
N ARG A 166 1.56 18.59 -12.07
CA ARG A 166 2.99 18.42 -12.36
C ARG A 166 3.73 17.99 -11.11
N ASP A 167 4.73 17.14 -11.29
CA ASP A 167 5.68 16.69 -10.27
C ASP A 167 5.03 16.01 -9.04
N TRP A 168 3.82 15.52 -9.18
CA TRP A 168 3.20 14.69 -8.14
C TRP A 168 3.92 13.34 -8.04
N HIS A 169 4.30 12.95 -6.84
CA HIS A 169 5.09 11.73 -6.65
C HIS A 169 4.32 10.46 -7.09
N PRO A 170 4.81 9.68 -8.07
CA PRO A 170 4.08 8.54 -8.66
C PRO A 170 3.77 7.44 -7.65
N GLY A 171 4.60 7.24 -6.61
CA GLY A 171 4.36 6.27 -5.53
C GLY A 171 3.25 6.69 -4.55
N VAL A 172 2.79 7.98 -4.62
CA VAL A 172 1.83 8.55 -3.66
C VAL A 172 0.46 8.83 -4.30
N ILE A 173 0.39 9.13 -5.60
CA ILE A 173 -0.86 9.47 -6.29
C ILE A 173 -1.97 8.41 -6.10
N GLY A 174 -1.61 7.13 -6.00
CA GLY A 174 -2.57 6.06 -5.74
C GLY A 174 -3.20 6.10 -4.34
N ILE A 175 -2.47 6.62 -3.34
CA ILE A 175 -3.01 6.84 -1.99
C ILE A 175 -4.00 8.01 -2.02
N VAL A 176 -3.62 9.10 -2.70
CA VAL A 176 -4.48 10.25 -2.89
C VAL A 176 -5.77 9.89 -3.63
N ALA A 177 -5.67 9.06 -4.68
CA ALA A 177 -6.85 8.55 -5.39
C ALA A 177 -7.80 7.78 -4.45
N SER A 178 -7.28 6.91 -3.57
CA SER A 178 -8.10 6.20 -2.57
C SER A 178 -8.83 7.18 -1.66
N ARG A 179 -8.12 8.16 -1.13
CA ARG A 179 -8.67 9.16 -0.21
C ARG A 179 -9.75 10.05 -0.86
N LEU A 180 -9.57 10.37 -2.15
CA LEU A 180 -10.57 11.10 -2.92
C LEU A 180 -11.82 10.25 -3.19
N VAL A 181 -11.65 8.94 -3.49
CA VAL A 181 -12.78 7.99 -3.62
C VAL A 181 -13.59 7.91 -2.33
N GLU A 182 -12.94 7.79 -1.17
CA GLU A 182 -13.61 7.76 0.14
C GLU A 182 -14.42 9.03 0.39
N ARG A 183 -13.89 10.19 -0.01
CA ARG A 183 -14.53 11.48 0.20
C ARG A 183 -15.71 11.74 -0.75
N THR A 184 -15.59 11.29 -2.00
CA THR A 184 -16.53 11.65 -3.08
C THR A 184 -17.51 10.55 -3.44
N GLY A 185 -17.21 9.29 -3.06
CA GLY A 185 -17.99 8.11 -3.46
C GLY A 185 -17.94 7.81 -4.97
N ARG A 186 -16.94 8.33 -5.68
CA ARG A 186 -16.78 8.18 -7.14
C ARG A 186 -15.43 7.54 -7.49
N PRO A 187 -15.32 6.86 -8.63
CA PRO A 187 -14.02 6.44 -9.16
C PRO A 187 -13.13 7.65 -9.45
N VAL A 188 -11.85 7.58 -9.09
CA VAL A 188 -10.88 8.66 -9.25
C VAL A 188 -9.61 8.14 -9.88
N ILE A 189 -9.07 8.86 -10.85
CA ILE A 189 -7.74 8.66 -11.42
C ILE A 189 -6.93 9.92 -11.12
N VAL A 190 -5.81 9.77 -10.43
CA VAL A 190 -4.84 10.84 -10.19
C VAL A 190 -3.62 10.61 -11.05
N VAL A 191 -3.22 11.63 -11.81
CA VAL A 191 -2.15 11.56 -12.80
C VAL A 191 -1.05 12.56 -12.45
N THR A 192 0.20 12.13 -12.52
CA THR A 192 1.35 13.02 -12.50
C THR A 192 1.88 13.25 -13.92
N VAL A 193 2.25 14.48 -14.22
CA VAL A 193 2.92 14.87 -15.46
C VAL A 193 4.37 15.14 -15.15
N ASP A 194 5.29 14.43 -15.79
CA ASP A 194 6.73 14.67 -15.63
C ASP A 194 7.24 15.80 -16.53
N GLU A 195 8.52 16.14 -16.41
CA GLU A 195 9.20 17.20 -17.18
C GLU A 195 9.24 16.94 -18.70
N HIS A 196 9.02 15.71 -19.13
CA HIS A 196 9.01 15.30 -20.54
C HIS A 196 7.59 15.21 -21.12
N GLY A 197 6.54 15.51 -20.31
CA GLY A 197 5.15 15.37 -20.71
C GLY A 197 4.65 13.92 -20.74
N GLU A 198 5.39 12.97 -20.15
CA GLU A 198 4.90 11.61 -19.93
C GLU A 198 4.06 11.59 -18.65
N CYS A 199 2.86 11.06 -18.77
CA CYS A 199 1.92 11.04 -17.67
C CYS A 199 1.76 9.63 -17.12
N LYS A 200 1.81 9.49 -15.78
CA LYS A 200 1.53 8.25 -15.05
C LYS A 200 0.32 8.45 -14.15
N GLY A 201 -0.70 7.63 -14.34
CA GLY A 201 -1.93 7.67 -13.57
C GLY A 201 -2.11 6.46 -12.66
N SER A 202 -2.72 6.68 -11.51
CA SER A 202 -3.18 5.63 -10.60
C SER A 202 -4.64 5.88 -10.24
N GLY A 203 -5.49 4.92 -10.58
CA GLY A 203 -6.93 4.99 -10.34
C GLY A 203 -7.38 4.09 -9.21
N ARG A 204 -8.46 4.51 -8.56
CA ARG A 204 -9.21 3.74 -7.55
C ARG A 204 -10.69 3.82 -7.87
N SER A 205 -11.42 2.78 -7.54
CA SER A 205 -12.82 2.63 -7.88
C SER A 205 -13.71 2.46 -6.66
N VAL A 206 -15.01 2.45 -6.92
CA VAL A 206 -16.07 2.09 -5.98
C VAL A 206 -16.64 0.72 -6.32
N GLN A 207 -17.30 0.09 -5.36
CA GLN A 207 -17.96 -1.19 -5.58
C GLN A 207 -19.02 -1.06 -6.71
N GLY A 208 -19.00 -2.01 -7.64
CA GLY A 208 -19.93 -2.05 -8.76
C GLY A 208 -19.45 -1.30 -10.02
N PHE A 209 -18.30 -0.63 -9.99
CA PHE A 209 -17.72 0.01 -11.17
C PHE A 209 -16.36 -0.62 -11.54
N ASN A 210 -16.27 -1.17 -12.75
CA ASN A 210 -15.03 -1.76 -13.26
C ASN A 210 -14.14 -0.68 -13.91
N LEU A 211 -13.17 -0.18 -13.14
CA LEU A 211 -12.25 0.86 -13.60
C LEU A 211 -11.33 0.38 -14.72
N HIS A 212 -10.89 -0.88 -14.67
CA HIS A 212 -10.01 -1.46 -15.69
C HIS A 212 -10.71 -1.47 -17.06
N ASP A 213 -11.97 -1.92 -17.14
CA ASP A 213 -12.71 -1.97 -18.39
C ASP A 213 -13.04 -0.56 -18.89
N CYS A 214 -13.33 0.37 -17.98
CA CYS A 214 -13.53 1.78 -18.31
C CYS A 214 -12.28 2.39 -18.97
N ILE A 215 -11.11 2.22 -18.35
CA ILE A 215 -9.83 2.67 -18.93
C ILE A 215 -9.55 1.96 -20.26
N GLY A 216 -9.85 0.66 -20.35
CA GLY A 216 -9.68 -0.11 -21.57
C GLY A 216 -10.53 0.38 -22.74
N SER A 217 -11.69 1.00 -22.50
CA SER A 217 -12.50 1.61 -23.56
C SER A 217 -11.85 2.84 -24.21
N CYS A 218 -10.82 3.40 -23.58
CA CYS A 218 -10.02 4.53 -24.07
C CYS A 218 -8.59 4.10 -24.49
N ALA A 219 -8.36 2.81 -24.77
CA ALA A 219 -7.03 2.24 -25.01
C ALA A 219 -6.26 2.96 -26.13
N ASP A 220 -6.95 3.49 -27.14
CA ASP A 220 -6.32 4.23 -28.28
C ASP A 220 -5.63 5.53 -27.85
N LEU A 221 -5.98 6.11 -26.70
CA LEU A 221 -5.36 7.30 -26.12
C LEU A 221 -4.20 6.95 -25.17
N LEU A 222 -4.04 5.68 -24.82
CA LEU A 222 -3.12 5.26 -23.77
C LEU A 222 -1.84 4.66 -24.34
N ILE A 223 -0.71 4.96 -23.72
CA ILE A 223 0.56 4.29 -24.00
C ILE A 223 0.52 2.85 -23.41
N ARG A 224 -0.02 2.74 -22.19
CA ARG A 224 -0.23 1.44 -21.50
C ARG A 224 -1.25 1.61 -20.37
N TYR A 225 -1.90 0.53 -20.02
CA TYR A 225 -2.76 0.45 -18.84
C TYR A 225 -2.77 -0.98 -18.29
N GLY A 226 -3.23 -1.13 -17.04
CA GLY A 226 -3.38 -2.44 -16.41
C GLY A 226 -3.93 -2.32 -14.99
N GLY A 227 -4.41 -3.43 -14.46
CA GLY A 227 -5.00 -3.47 -13.12
C GLY A 227 -6.19 -4.42 -13.03
N HIS A 228 -7.13 -4.06 -12.19
CA HIS A 228 -8.37 -4.80 -11.96
C HIS A 228 -9.54 -3.83 -11.68
N ALA A 229 -10.75 -4.36 -11.46
CA ALA A 229 -11.96 -3.55 -11.31
C ALA A 229 -11.82 -2.40 -10.28
N MET A 230 -11.14 -2.64 -9.15
CA MET A 230 -11.05 -1.67 -8.04
C MET A 230 -9.83 -0.74 -8.10
N ALA A 231 -8.78 -1.10 -8.84
CA ALA A 231 -7.57 -0.30 -8.95
C ALA A 231 -6.88 -0.56 -10.30
N ALA A 232 -6.51 0.52 -10.98
CA ALA A 232 -5.82 0.43 -12.26
C ALA A 232 -4.76 1.54 -12.38
N GLY A 233 -3.73 1.26 -13.17
CA GLY A 233 -2.71 2.22 -13.55
C GLY A 233 -2.76 2.47 -15.05
N LEU A 234 -2.32 3.65 -15.47
CA LEU A 234 -2.21 4.01 -16.88
C LEU A 234 -1.00 4.90 -17.14
N SER A 235 -0.55 4.93 -18.39
CA SER A 235 0.33 5.97 -18.92
C SER A 235 -0.29 6.56 -20.16
N VAL A 236 -0.21 7.87 -20.27
CA VAL A 236 -0.84 8.67 -21.36
C VAL A 236 0.08 9.86 -21.69
N ARG A 237 -0.06 10.47 -22.88
CA ARG A 237 0.63 11.71 -23.20
C ARG A 237 -0.12 12.89 -22.59
N GLU A 238 0.59 13.95 -22.24
CA GLU A 238 -0.02 15.16 -21.67
C GLU A 238 -1.09 15.77 -22.62
N GLU A 239 -0.83 15.76 -23.93
CA GLU A 239 -1.74 16.26 -24.95
C GLU A 239 -3.08 15.52 -25.02
N ASP A 240 -3.10 14.25 -24.61
CA ASP A 240 -4.29 13.39 -24.64
C ASP A 240 -5.11 13.43 -23.33
N LEU A 241 -4.62 14.07 -22.26
CA LEU A 241 -5.29 14.10 -20.95
C LEU A 241 -6.68 14.72 -21.00
N GLN A 242 -6.84 15.79 -21.76
CA GLN A 242 -8.13 16.46 -21.89
C GLN A 242 -9.15 15.63 -22.69
N THR A 243 -8.68 14.88 -23.69
CA THR A 243 -9.53 13.96 -24.46
C THR A 243 -9.91 12.71 -23.67
N LEU A 244 -9.01 12.26 -22.79
CA LEU A 244 -9.23 11.13 -21.89
C LEU A 244 -10.28 11.43 -20.82
N ARG A 245 -10.39 12.67 -20.37
CA ARG A 245 -11.42 13.14 -19.44
C ARG A 245 -12.82 13.04 -20.07
#